data_c5d57e7021c50bc4fdad8b9e895137ae
#
_entry.id   c5d57e7021c50bc4fdad8b9e895137ae
#
_cell.length_a   1.000
_cell.length_b   1.000
_cell.length_c   1.000
_cell.angle_alpha   90.00
_cell.angle_beta   90.00
_cell.angle_gamma   90.00
#
_symmetry.space_group_name_H-M   'P 1'
#
loop_
_entity.id
_entity.type
_entity.pdbx_description
1 polymer ?
#
loop_
_entity_poly.entity_id
_entity_poly.type
_entity_poly.pdbx_seq_one_letter_code
_entity_poly.pdbx_strand_id
1 'polypeptide(L)'
;MKSLKLTHKQLRNIQLFWGLFIGIGAFAGASGMISDPSGVAIGLVEWLHYFQKLPFAEIFFQDFFFPGIALLTVNGLTNTTSVILIFRRSKYAALSGMICGIILILWIFIQFYIFPLNFMSMLYFIFGILQTINGWMYLKKCTNK
;
A
#
# COMPACT_ATOMS: atom_id res chain seq x y z
N MET A 1 9.50 24.07 20.52
CA MET A 1 8.79 23.40 19.43
C MET A 1 7.30 23.33 19.75
N LYS A 2 6.44 24.05 18.99
CA LYS A 2 5.00 23.88 19.11
C LYS A 2 4.65 22.46 18.65
N SER A 3 4.25 21.61 19.57
CA SER A 3 3.69 20.29 19.26
C SER A 3 2.52 20.51 18.28
N LEU A 4 2.63 20.01 17.08
CA LEU A 4 1.55 19.97 16.07
C LEU A 4 0.43 19.08 16.62
N LYS A 5 -0.47 19.65 17.41
CA LYS A 5 -1.64 18.94 17.95
C LYS A 5 -2.71 18.83 16.85
N LEU A 6 -2.53 17.85 15.96
CA LEU A 6 -3.56 17.55 14.97
C LEU A 6 -4.88 17.18 15.64
N THR A 7 -5.98 17.69 15.10
CA THR A 7 -7.33 17.38 15.58
C THR A 7 -7.75 15.99 15.09
N HIS A 8 -8.73 15.38 15.77
CA HIS A 8 -9.33 14.11 15.34
C HIS A 8 -9.82 14.16 13.87
N LYS A 9 -10.43 15.27 13.47
CA LYS A 9 -10.92 15.48 12.08
C LYS A 9 -9.77 15.52 11.07
N GLN A 10 -8.67 16.20 11.40
CA GLN A 10 -7.50 16.28 10.53
C GLN A 10 -6.85 14.90 10.35
N LEU A 11 -6.63 14.16 11.44
CA LEU A 11 -6.04 12.82 11.38
C LEU A 11 -6.90 11.85 10.55
N ARG A 12 -8.22 11.91 10.71
CA ARG A 12 -9.18 11.14 9.90
C ARG A 12 -9.06 11.49 8.41
N ASN A 13 -8.99 12.77 8.08
CA ASN A 13 -8.90 13.21 6.68
C ASN A 13 -7.56 12.83 6.03
N ILE A 14 -6.46 12.91 6.79
CA ILE A 14 -5.14 12.45 6.35
C ILE A 14 -5.17 10.92 6.13
N GLN A 15 -5.84 10.17 7.01
CA GLN A 15 -5.98 8.73 6.86
C GLN A 15 -6.80 8.38 5.61
N LEU A 16 -7.87 9.12 5.35
CA LEU A 16 -8.68 8.98 4.14
C LEU A 16 -7.86 9.26 2.88
N PHE A 17 -7.05 10.32 2.90
CA PHE A 17 -6.14 10.63 1.80
C PHE A 17 -5.17 9.47 1.50
N TRP A 18 -4.49 8.94 2.52
CA TRP A 18 -3.57 7.82 2.33
C TRP A 18 -4.28 6.57 1.79
N GLY A 19 -5.42 6.20 2.35
CA GLY A 19 -6.19 5.05 1.91
C GLY A 19 -6.64 5.17 0.44
N LEU A 20 -7.10 6.33 0.03
CA LEU A 20 -7.49 6.61 -1.36
C LEU A 20 -6.28 6.62 -2.29
N PHE A 21 -5.22 7.33 -1.93
CA PHE A 21 -4.03 7.51 -2.76
C PHE A 21 -3.34 6.15 -3.04
N ILE A 22 -3.09 5.37 -1.98
CA ILE A 22 -2.42 4.07 -2.10
C ILE A 22 -3.36 3.04 -2.74
N GLY A 23 -4.65 3.04 -2.34
CA GLY A 23 -5.65 2.13 -2.90
C GLY A 23 -5.83 2.33 -4.41
N ILE A 24 -6.04 3.56 -4.86
CA ILE A 24 -6.19 3.88 -6.29
C ILE A 24 -4.91 3.53 -7.05
N GLY A 25 -3.73 3.86 -6.52
CA GLY A 25 -2.45 3.51 -7.11
C GLY A 25 -2.26 2.00 -7.26
N ALA A 26 -2.64 1.22 -6.23
CA ALA A 26 -2.60 -0.24 -6.27
C ALA A 26 -3.58 -0.82 -7.29
N PHE A 27 -4.81 -0.29 -7.38
CA PHE A 27 -5.78 -0.70 -8.41
C PHE A 27 -5.28 -0.39 -9.82
N ALA A 28 -4.73 0.78 -10.05
CA ALA A 28 -4.20 1.17 -11.36
C ALA A 28 -3.01 0.27 -11.77
N GLY A 29 -2.04 0.06 -10.88
CA GLY A 29 -0.91 -0.81 -11.13
C GLY A 29 -1.32 -2.26 -11.35
N ALA A 30 -2.20 -2.79 -10.50
CA ALA A 30 -2.73 -4.15 -10.64
C ALA A 30 -3.51 -4.35 -11.94
N SER A 31 -4.36 -3.38 -12.30
CA SER A 31 -5.12 -3.42 -13.55
C SER A 31 -4.19 -3.49 -14.77
N GLY A 32 -3.11 -2.71 -14.78
CA GLY A 32 -2.11 -2.76 -15.84
C GLY A 32 -1.44 -4.14 -15.94
N MET A 33 -1.00 -4.69 -14.80
CA MET A 33 -0.35 -6.00 -14.72
C MET A 33 -1.29 -7.16 -15.12
N ILE A 34 -2.57 -7.09 -14.73
CA ILE A 34 -3.56 -8.14 -15.02
C ILE A 34 -4.03 -8.06 -16.48
N SER A 35 -4.20 -6.85 -17.02
CA SER A 35 -4.66 -6.64 -18.40
C SER A 35 -3.58 -6.96 -19.43
N ASP A 36 -2.33 -6.70 -19.11
CA ASP A 36 -1.16 -7.08 -19.93
C ASP A 36 -0.09 -7.74 -19.05
N PRO A 37 -0.21 -9.06 -18.83
CA PRO A 37 0.76 -9.79 -18.01
C PRO A 37 2.17 -9.80 -18.57
N SER A 38 2.38 -9.48 -19.86
CA SER A 38 3.72 -9.33 -20.45
C SER A 38 4.48 -8.12 -19.90
N GLY A 39 3.77 -7.14 -19.35
CA GLY A 39 4.33 -5.89 -18.83
C GLY A 39 4.73 -4.86 -19.90
N VAL A 40 4.46 -5.14 -21.18
CA VAL A 40 4.83 -4.24 -22.29
C VAL A 40 4.09 -2.91 -22.18
N ALA A 41 2.76 -2.96 -21.99
CA ALA A 41 1.92 -1.76 -21.94
C ALA A 41 2.25 -0.82 -20.76
N ILE A 42 2.81 -1.36 -19.68
CA ILE A 42 3.17 -0.60 -18.47
C ILE A 42 4.68 -0.40 -18.29
N GLY A 43 5.48 -0.80 -19.30
CA GLY A 43 6.94 -0.59 -19.29
C GLY A 43 7.70 -1.40 -18.23
N LEU A 44 7.18 -2.56 -17.81
CA LEU A 44 7.78 -3.39 -16.76
C LEU A 44 8.53 -4.62 -17.30
N VAL A 45 8.69 -4.79 -18.60
CA VAL A 45 9.30 -5.98 -19.20
C VAL A 45 10.68 -6.30 -18.59
N GLU A 46 11.51 -5.26 -18.39
CA GLU A 46 12.85 -5.42 -17.83
C GLU A 46 12.85 -5.88 -16.36
N TRP A 47 11.73 -5.76 -15.67
CA TRP A 47 11.61 -6.13 -14.26
C TRP A 47 11.21 -7.59 -14.05
N LEU A 48 10.69 -8.25 -15.07
CA LEU A 48 10.19 -9.64 -14.97
C LEU A 48 11.32 -10.62 -14.58
N HIS A 49 12.53 -10.43 -15.08
CA HIS A 49 13.65 -11.32 -14.77
C HIS A 49 14.04 -11.36 -13.27
N TYR A 50 13.70 -10.32 -12.50
CA TYR A 50 13.91 -10.32 -11.05
C TYR A 50 12.94 -11.25 -10.35
N PHE A 51 11.68 -11.28 -10.77
CA PHE A 51 10.68 -12.23 -10.26
C PHE A 51 11.03 -13.67 -10.61
N GLN A 52 11.60 -13.90 -11.77
CA GLN A 52 11.99 -15.23 -12.24
C GLN A 52 13.15 -15.87 -11.46
N LYS A 53 13.84 -15.09 -10.63
CA LYS A 53 14.86 -15.61 -9.70
C LYS A 53 14.26 -16.14 -8.37
N LEU A 54 12.99 -15.91 -8.13
CA LEU A 54 12.33 -16.35 -6.91
C LEU A 54 12.02 -17.83 -6.92
N PRO A 55 11.92 -18.49 -5.74
CA PRO A 55 11.45 -19.85 -5.66
C PRO A 55 10.02 -19.96 -6.20
N PHE A 56 9.70 -21.05 -6.88
CA PHE A 56 8.41 -21.28 -7.55
C PHE A 56 8.10 -20.31 -8.69
N ALA A 57 9.11 -19.66 -9.28
CA ALA A 57 8.94 -18.71 -10.39
C ALA A 57 8.23 -19.34 -11.59
N GLU A 58 8.47 -20.62 -11.86
CA GLU A 58 7.82 -21.38 -12.94
C GLU A 58 6.30 -21.52 -12.78
N ILE A 59 5.78 -21.29 -11.56
CA ILE A 59 4.34 -21.39 -11.28
C ILE A 59 3.71 -20.00 -11.15
N PHE A 60 4.35 -19.10 -10.39
CA PHE A 60 3.73 -17.83 -9.96
C PHE A 60 4.30 -16.59 -10.67
N PHE A 61 5.50 -16.69 -11.24
CA PHE A 61 6.24 -15.51 -11.72
C PHE A 61 6.68 -15.65 -13.18
N GLN A 62 5.90 -16.35 -13.99
CA GLN A 62 6.13 -16.43 -15.42
C GLN A 62 5.83 -15.08 -16.11
N ASP A 63 4.91 -14.31 -15.54
CA ASP A 63 4.46 -13.02 -16.01
C ASP A 63 4.02 -12.13 -14.83
N PHE A 64 3.42 -10.98 -15.12
CA PHE A 64 2.94 -10.03 -14.10
C PHE A 64 1.54 -10.31 -13.57
N PHE A 65 0.87 -11.36 -14.01
CA PHE A 65 -0.51 -11.65 -13.57
C PHE A 65 -0.59 -11.88 -12.06
N PHE A 66 0.22 -12.79 -11.53
CA PHE A 66 0.22 -13.10 -10.10
C PHE A 66 0.70 -11.90 -9.25
N PRO A 67 1.80 -11.20 -9.59
CA PRO A 67 2.17 -9.96 -8.92
C PRO A 67 1.07 -8.91 -8.94
N GLY A 68 0.30 -8.78 -10.03
CA GLY A 68 -0.86 -7.90 -10.11
C GLY A 68 -1.97 -8.27 -9.13
N ILE A 69 -2.33 -9.55 -9.04
CA ILE A 69 -3.30 -10.05 -8.05
C ILE A 69 -2.81 -9.80 -6.61
N ALA A 70 -1.53 -10.03 -6.35
CA ALA A 70 -0.94 -9.78 -5.04
C ALA A 70 -0.99 -8.28 -4.66
N LEU A 71 -0.65 -7.38 -5.59
CA LEU A 71 -0.74 -5.94 -5.39
C LEU A 71 -2.19 -5.50 -5.12
N LEU A 72 -3.14 -6.02 -5.90
CA LEU A 72 -4.56 -5.74 -5.74
C LEU A 72 -5.07 -6.14 -4.35
N THR A 73 -4.76 -7.36 -3.92
CA THR A 73 -5.24 -7.89 -2.64
C THR A 73 -4.57 -7.22 -1.46
N VAL A 74 -3.25 -7.15 -1.48
CA VAL A 74 -2.45 -6.68 -0.33
C VAL A 74 -2.56 -5.18 -0.12
N ASN A 75 -2.52 -4.37 -1.16
CA ASN A 75 -2.57 -2.91 -1.04
C ASN A 75 -3.89 -2.30 -1.53
N GLY A 76 -4.50 -2.84 -2.58
CA GLY A 76 -5.76 -2.33 -3.12
C GLY A 76 -6.93 -2.55 -2.16
N LEU A 77 -7.25 -3.81 -1.87
CA LEU A 77 -8.41 -4.17 -1.05
C LEU A 77 -8.26 -3.74 0.42
N THR A 78 -7.08 -3.82 1.01
CA THR A 78 -6.85 -3.40 2.40
C THR A 78 -7.09 -1.90 2.58
N ASN A 79 -6.54 -1.07 1.70
CA ASN A 79 -6.75 0.37 1.75
C ASN A 79 -8.19 0.76 1.43
N THR A 80 -8.86 0.09 0.48
CA THR A 80 -10.29 0.28 0.21
C THR A 80 -11.13 -0.05 1.44
N THR A 81 -10.84 -1.14 2.13
CA THR A 81 -11.52 -1.51 3.37
C THR A 81 -11.32 -0.43 4.44
N SER A 82 -10.11 0.10 4.60
CA SER A 82 -9.85 1.20 5.53
C SER A 82 -10.66 2.44 5.19
N VAL A 83 -10.76 2.82 3.92
CA VAL A 83 -11.58 3.95 3.44
C VAL A 83 -13.05 3.74 3.78
N ILE A 84 -13.59 2.54 3.53
CA ILE A 84 -14.99 2.19 3.85
C ILE A 84 -15.24 2.32 5.37
N LEU A 85 -14.32 1.82 6.20
CA LEU A 85 -14.42 1.93 7.66
C LEU A 85 -14.42 3.38 8.15
N ILE A 86 -13.65 4.26 7.48
CA ILE A 86 -13.65 5.70 7.78
C ILE A 86 -15.00 6.34 7.43
N PHE A 87 -15.57 6.03 6.26
CA PHE A 87 -16.88 6.56 5.86
C PHE A 87 -18.00 6.06 6.78
N ARG A 88 -17.94 4.79 7.19
CA ARG A 88 -18.90 4.20 8.14
C ARG A 88 -18.68 4.64 9.59
N ARG A 89 -17.72 5.52 9.86
CA ARG A 89 -17.35 5.97 11.21
C ARG A 89 -17.11 4.81 12.18
N SER A 90 -16.55 3.72 11.67
CA SER A 90 -16.26 2.52 12.46
C SER A 90 -15.21 2.81 13.54
N LYS A 91 -15.34 2.18 14.70
CA LYS A 91 -14.32 2.18 15.75
C LYS A 91 -12.98 1.61 15.29
N TYR A 92 -12.98 0.81 14.25
CA TYR A 92 -11.78 0.20 13.67
C TYR A 92 -11.10 1.06 12.59
N ALA A 93 -11.66 2.22 12.23
CA ALA A 93 -11.13 3.06 11.17
C ALA A 93 -9.67 3.49 11.39
N ALA A 94 -9.33 3.87 12.62
CA ALA A 94 -7.96 4.28 12.95
C ALA A 94 -6.98 3.09 12.93
N LEU A 95 -7.39 1.96 13.49
CA LEU A 95 -6.59 0.74 13.52
C LEU A 95 -6.34 0.20 12.11
N SER A 96 -7.37 0.15 11.27
CA SER A 96 -7.23 -0.33 9.89
C SER A 96 -6.24 0.49 9.09
N GLY A 97 -6.24 1.82 9.25
CA GLY A 97 -5.28 2.69 8.56
C GLY A 97 -3.83 2.48 9.01
N MET A 98 -3.62 2.25 10.30
CA MET A 98 -2.29 1.90 10.82
C MET A 98 -1.81 0.56 10.25
N ILE A 99 -2.69 -0.44 10.22
CA ILE A 99 -2.39 -1.77 9.66
C ILE A 99 -2.05 -1.66 8.16
N CYS A 100 -2.81 -0.87 7.39
CA CYS A 100 -2.50 -0.64 5.97
C CYS A 100 -1.10 -0.06 5.76
N GLY A 101 -0.69 0.90 6.58
CA GLY A 101 0.67 1.45 6.52
C GLY A 101 1.75 0.40 6.81
N ILE A 102 1.53 -0.44 7.82
CA ILE A 102 2.45 -1.55 8.15
C ILE A 102 2.52 -2.56 6.99
N ILE A 103 1.38 -2.93 6.42
CA ILE A 103 1.31 -3.84 5.27
C ILE A 103 2.09 -3.25 4.08
N LEU A 104 1.94 -1.95 3.81
CA LEU A 104 2.67 -1.28 2.74
C LEU A 104 4.18 -1.31 2.99
N ILE A 105 4.63 -1.04 4.21
CA ILE A 105 6.06 -1.15 4.59
C ILE A 105 6.58 -2.55 4.31
N LEU A 106 5.89 -3.59 4.78
CA LEU A 106 6.28 -4.99 4.57
C LEU A 106 6.29 -5.35 3.09
N TRP A 107 5.30 -4.89 2.31
CA TRP A 107 5.26 -5.07 0.87
C TRP A 107 6.48 -4.47 0.18
N ILE A 108 6.88 -3.27 0.56
CA ILE A 108 8.06 -2.61 -0.01
C ILE A 108 9.37 -3.29 0.45
N PHE A 109 9.44 -3.82 1.67
CA PHE A 109 10.59 -4.64 2.08
C PHE A 109 10.76 -5.87 1.18
N ILE A 110 9.68 -6.54 0.81
CA ILE A 110 9.71 -7.65 -0.16
C ILE A 110 10.23 -7.13 -1.52
N GLN A 111 9.75 -5.96 -1.96
CA GLN A 111 10.24 -5.35 -3.20
C GLN A 111 11.73 -5.02 -3.16
N PHE A 112 12.26 -4.52 -2.04
CA PHE A 112 13.70 -4.27 -1.89
C PHE A 112 14.53 -5.56 -1.93
N TYR A 113 13.96 -6.68 -1.52
CA TYR A 113 14.61 -7.98 -1.65
C TYR A 113 14.62 -8.49 -3.10
N ILE A 114 13.54 -8.26 -3.84
CA ILE A 114 13.38 -8.75 -5.23
C ILE A 114 14.11 -7.86 -6.23
N PHE A 115 13.95 -6.54 -6.09
CA PHE A 115 14.44 -5.54 -7.05
C PHE A 115 15.61 -4.75 -6.51
N PRO A 116 16.49 -4.20 -7.38
CA PRO A 116 17.44 -3.18 -6.95
C PRO A 116 16.69 -1.96 -6.40
N LEU A 117 17.36 -1.21 -5.53
CA LEU A 117 16.84 0.03 -4.97
C LEU A 117 16.39 0.96 -6.10
N ASN A 118 15.13 1.35 -6.07
CA ASN A 118 14.53 2.24 -7.05
C ASN A 118 13.73 3.34 -6.37
N PHE A 119 13.61 4.47 -7.05
CA PHE A 119 12.97 5.66 -6.51
C PHE A 119 11.50 5.40 -6.09
N MET A 120 10.75 4.65 -6.89
CA MET A 120 9.33 4.39 -6.61
C MET A 120 9.14 3.59 -5.32
N SER A 121 9.91 2.51 -5.15
CA SER A 121 9.82 1.71 -3.92
C SER A 121 10.26 2.51 -2.69
N MET A 122 11.30 3.34 -2.80
CA MET A 122 11.71 4.23 -1.69
C MET A 122 10.61 5.23 -1.33
N LEU A 123 9.95 5.81 -2.32
CA LEU A 123 8.86 6.76 -2.10
C LEU A 123 7.67 6.10 -1.40
N TYR A 124 7.24 4.93 -1.87
CA TYR A 124 6.15 4.18 -1.24
C TYR A 124 6.51 3.65 0.15
N PHE A 125 7.77 3.37 0.42
CA PHE A 125 8.25 3.05 1.76
C PHE A 125 8.02 4.21 2.73
N ILE A 126 8.37 5.43 2.32
CA ILE A 126 8.12 6.65 3.09
C ILE A 126 6.61 6.85 3.31
N PHE A 127 5.79 6.63 2.29
CA PHE A 127 4.33 6.72 2.41
C PHE A 127 3.77 5.71 3.41
N GLY A 128 4.28 4.49 3.44
CA GLY A 128 3.91 3.47 4.43
C GLY A 128 4.23 3.93 5.86
N ILE A 129 5.40 4.52 6.08
CA ILE A 129 5.79 5.10 7.38
C ILE A 129 4.82 6.22 7.78
N LEU A 130 4.56 7.17 6.88
CA LEU A 130 3.67 8.30 7.15
C LEU A 130 2.24 7.83 7.44
N GLN A 131 1.72 6.88 6.68
CA GLN A 131 0.41 6.28 6.91
C GLN A 131 0.33 5.57 8.27
N THR A 132 1.37 4.82 8.64
CA THR A 132 1.45 4.13 9.93
C THR A 132 1.45 5.13 11.09
N ILE A 133 2.29 6.16 11.02
CA ILE A 133 2.37 7.20 12.06
C ILE A 133 1.02 7.92 12.19
N ASN A 134 0.40 8.30 11.07
CA ASN A 134 -0.92 8.95 11.10
C ASN A 134 -1.99 8.03 11.71
N GLY A 135 -2.03 6.75 11.33
CA GLY A 135 -2.95 5.77 11.88
C GLY A 135 -2.79 5.59 13.40
N TRP A 136 -1.54 5.53 13.87
CA TRP A 136 -1.23 5.44 15.29
C TRP A 136 -1.67 6.71 16.07
N MET A 137 -1.39 7.90 15.52
CA MET A 137 -1.83 9.16 16.13
C MET A 137 -3.35 9.26 16.18
N TYR A 138 -4.03 8.80 15.13
CA TYR A 138 -5.49 8.78 15.04
C TYR A 138 -6.07 7.80 16.05
N LEU A 139 -5.49 6.60 16.18
CA LEU A 139 -5.91 5.60 17.16
C LEU A 139 -5.78 6.12 18.61
N LYS A 140 -4.64 6.72 18.95
CA LYS A 140 -4.46 7.36 20.27
C LYS A 140 -5.52 8.43 20.55
N LYS A 141 -5.88 9.21 19.55
CA LYS A 141 -6.89 10.26 19.70
C LYS A 141 -8.30 9.69 19.86
N CYS A 142 -8.58 8.48 19.35
CA CYS A 142 -9.84 7.78 19.55
C CYS A 142 -9.94 7.14 20.94
N THR A 143 -8.82 6.65 21.47
CA THR A 143 -8.79 5.91 22.75
C THR A 143 -8.80 6.87 23.96
N ASN A 144 -8.34 8.11 23.80
CA ASN A 144 -8.25 9.11 24.86
C ASN A 144 -9.51 10.03 24.95
N LYS A 145 -10.61 9.59 24.36
CA LYS A 145 -11.94 10.18 24.50
C LYS A 145 -12.79 9.36 25.48
#